data_bc03f04c17186a0f816e6542479f85f5
#
_entry.id   bc03f04c17186a0f816e6542479f85f5
#
_cell.length_a   1.000
_cell.length_b   1.000
_cell.length_c   1.000
_cell.angle_alpha   90.00
_cell.angle_beta   90.00
_cell.angle_gamma   90.00
#
_symmetry.space_group_name_H-M   'P 1'
#
loop_
_entity.id
_entity.type
_entity.pdbx_description
1 polymer ?
#
loop_
_entity_poly.entity_id
_entity_poly.type
_entity_poly.pdbx_seq_one_letter_code
_entity_poly.pdbx_strand_id
1 'polypeptide(L)'
;MAMGKGGVIKLRHHFLAAASFAALFAASSFISVPAALAGTLAEDAKAFGTREFVRGMDISPSGKRVVMLVSAAGSATTANVIDLDTAQVTRIAQTDGKPEKLYWCSFAGEEHLVCQYGGIEKIDGDPIGFSRLITVNADGSKMRPMGQSQSDRGRYVTQSDGDIIDWLPGQEGQVLMERVYVPEVGTTGHLINRTKEGLGVDQIDLDTLKGKNVESPKTNVSTYMSDGRGNIRVSGDWKVDPNSGQMTGLFTYRYRKPDSKTWIDLGEYNSVNRTGAYPLAIDGERNVLFARKRIGGRDALVQISLDGSMAEKVVATNDKVDIDGVVRFGGGQRVIGYTYADESRRVIYFDPEFDKLHASLTKAVPKKPSISFHESSRDGQQLLILASGDTAPGTFYKYSRATRTLKEVAPIRPELDGKILASVKPITVPAPDGVGIPAYLTLPPGSGGKIFRPSSCPTAALRRATNGASTGSRNSWRHEAMR
;
A
#
# COMPACT_ATOMS: atom_id res chain seq x y z
N MET A 1 2.60 -36.54 10.29
CA MET A 1 3.12 -35.51 11.20
C MET A 1 1.94 -34.66 11.63
N ALA A 2 1.46 -34.85 12.86
CA ALA A 2 0.21 -34.30 13.35
C ALA A 2 0.38 -32.80 13.68
N MET A 3 -0.44 -31.96 13.04
CA MET A 3 -0.54 -30.54 13.39
C MET A 3 -1.39 -30.38 14.66
N GLY A 4 -0.81 -29.84 15.72
CA GLY A 4 -1.52 -29.47 16.93
C GLY A 4 -2.53 -28.36 16.66
N LYS A 5 -3.77 -28.58 17.11
CA LYS A 5 -4.85 -27.60 17.05
C LYS A 5 -4.55 -26.47 18.03
N GLY A 6 -4.00 -25.35 17.55
CA GLY A 6 -3.86 -24.11 18.33
C GLY A 6 -5.20 -23.39 18.43
N GLY A 7 -5.61 -23.07 19.66
CA GLY A 7 -6.89 -22.46 19.96
C GLY A 7 -7.01 -21.04 19.37
N VAL A 8 -8.14 -20.79 18.78
CA VAL A 8 -8.55 -19.50 18.23
C VAL A 8 -9.08 -18.64 19.40
N ILE A 9 -8.42 -17.51 19.69
CA ILE A 9 -8.96 -16.52 20.61
C ILE A 9 -9.98 -15.68 19.84
N LYS A 10 -11.26 -15.96 20.06
CA LYS A 10 -12.39 -15.14 19.58
C LYS A 10 -12.66 -14.04 20.60
N LEU A 11 -12.43 -12.78 20.25
CA LEU A 11 -13.04 -11.66 20.96
C LEU A 11 -14.54 -11.66 20.69
N ARG A 12 -15.34 -12.18 21.61
CA ARG A 12 -16.80 -12.07 21.59
C ARG A 12 -17.24 -10.91 22.46
N HIS A 13 -18.00 -10.00 21.89
CA HIS A 13 -18.79 -9.04 22.64
C HIS A 13 -19.94 -9.76 23.33
N HIS A 14 -20.00 -9.65 24.67
CA HIS A 14 -21.16 -10.08 25.43
C HIS A 14 -22.21 -8.97 25.46
N PHE A 15 -23.41 -9.27 24.95
CA PHE A 15 -24.63 -8.62 25.40
C PHE A 15 -25.54 -9.70 25.99
N LEU A 16 -25.84 -9.54 27.28
CA LEU A 16 -26.84 -10.32 28.01
C LEU A 16 -28.24 -9.80 27.66
N ALA A 17 -29.14 -10.70 27.35
CA ALA A 17 -30.55 -10.57 27.73
C ALA A 17 -31.21 -11.94 27.81
N ALA A 18 -31.63 -12.31 28.99
CA ALA A 18 -32.38 -13.51 29.29
C ALA A 18 -33.87 -13.27 29.06
N ALA A 19 -34.58 -14.27 28.52
CA ALA A 19 -35.98 -14.54 28.84
C ALA A 19 -36.37 -15.95 28.43
N SER A 20 -36.73 -16.75 29.40
CA SER A 20 -37.26 -18.11 29.28
C SER A 20 -38.73 -18.07 28.88
N PHE A 21 -39.18 -18.94 27.97
CA PHE A 21 -40.54 -19.56 28.03
C PHE A 21 -40.52 -20.91 27.32
N ALA A 22 -40.90 -21.93 28.08
CA ALA A 22 -41.11 -23.28 27.58
C ALA A 22 -42.59 -23.44 27.17
N ALA A 23 -42.80 -24.06 26.00
CA ALA A 23 -44.05 -24.77 25.67
C ALA A 23 -43.80 -25.90 24.68
N LEU A 24 -44.18 -27.12 25.10
CA LEU A 24 -44.27 -28.30 24.23
C LEU A 24 -45.40 -28.16 23.23
N PHE A 25 -45.19 -28.62 21.95
CA PHE A 25 -46.19 -29.38 21.26
C PHE A 25 -45.62 -30.04 19.97
N ALA A 26 -45.86 -31.34 19.88
CA ALA A 26 -46.17 -32.22 18.73
C ALA A 26 -45.28 -32.21 17.45
N ALA A 27 -44.73 -33.38 17.21
CA ALA A 27 -44.01 -33.85 16.02
C ALA A 27 -44.85 -33.68 14.73
N SER A 28 -44.28 -32.98 13.75
CA SER A 28 -44.56 -33.15 12.33
C SER A 28 -43.20 -33.07 11.63
N SER A 29 -42.74 -34.19 11.08
CA SER A 29 -41.47 -34.31 10.37
C SER A 29 -41.60 -33.55 9.02
N PHE A 30 -41.35 -32.26 9.08
CA PHE A 30 -41.01 -31.49 7.87
C PHE A 30 -39.47 -31.49 7.81
N ILE A 31 -38.94 -32.10 6.76
CA ILE A 31 -37.57 -31.91 6.32
C ILE A 31 -37.46 -30.44 5.98
N SER A 32 -37.13 -29.60 6.97
CA SER A 32 -36.74 -28.24 6.74
C SER A 32 -35.34 -28.25 6.13
N VAL A 33 -35.27 -28.11 4.82
CA VAL A 33 -34.07 -27.57 4.16
C VAL A 33 -33.69 -26.32 4.95
N PRO A 34 -32.45 -26.21 5.47
CA PRO A 34 -32.04 -24.99 6.17
C PRO A 34 -32.22 -23.84 5.17
N ALA A 35 -33.19 -22.98 5.44
CA ALA A 35 -33.29 -21.70 4.75
C ALA A 35 -31.94 -21.03 4.95
N ALA A 36 -31.13 -20.95 3.90
CA ALA A 36 -29.92 -20.14 3.90
C ALA A 36 -30.33 -18.80 4.52
N LEU A 37 -29.62 -18.35 5.54
CA LEU A 37 -29.80 -17.07 6.20
C LEU A 37 -29.54 -15.94 5.15
N ALA A 38 -30.50 -15.74 4.26
CA ALA A 38 -30.56 -14.55 3.43
C ALA A 38 -30.93 -13.43 4.40
N GLY A 39 -30.00 -12.53 4.67
CA GLY A 39 -30.28 -11.29 5.39
C GLY A 39 -31.38 -10.55 4.66
N THR A 40 -32.11 -9.68 5.37
CA THR A 40 -33.05 -8.77 4.69
C THR A 40 -32.26 -7.88 3.73
N LEU A 41 -32.89 -7.40 2.66
CA LEU A 41 -32.22 -6.49 1.70
C LEU A 41 -31.60 -5.27 2.40
N ALA A 42 -32.22 -4.78 3.48
CA ALA A 42 -31.71 -3.67 4.28
C ALA A 42 -30.44 -4.05 5.07
N GLU A 43 -30.39 -5.25 5.65
CA GLU A 43 -29.20 -5.76 6.34
C GLU A 43 -28.03 -6.00 5.38
N ASP A 44 -28.32 -6.52 4.20
CA ASP A 44 -27.30 -6.70 3.17
C ASP A 44 -26.79 -5.35 2.65
N ALA A 45 -27.70 -4.41 2.34
CA ALA A 45 -27.32 -3.06 1.93
C ALA A 45 -26.43 -2.38 2.99
N LYS A 46 -26.77 -2.53 4.27
CA LYS A 46 -25.96 -2.02 5.37
C LYS A 46 -24.59 -2.68 5.42
N ALA A 47 -24.52 -4.02 5.36
CA ALA A 47 -23.26 -4.75 5.45
C ALA A 47 -22.31 -4.42 4.28
N PHE A 48 -22.84 -4.37 3.05
CA PHE A 48 -22.04 -4.01 1.87
C PHE A 48 -21.71 -2.53 1.79
N GLY A 49 -22.60 -1.65 2.31
CA GLY A 49 -22.40 -0.20 2.35
C GLY A 49 -21.51 0.28 3.49
N THR A 50 -21.24 -0.56 4.51
CA THR A 50 -20.35 -0.21 5.62
C THR A 50 -18.90 -0.09 5.12
N ARG A 51 -18.19 0.94 5.61
CA ARG A 51 -16.78 1.15 5.31
C ARG A 51 -15.95 -0.01 5.84
N GLU A 52 -14.82 -0.28 5.20
CA GLU A 52 -13.85 -1.25 5.71
C GLU A 52 -13.46 -0.92 7.15
N PHE A 53 -13.58 -1.90 8.05
CA PHE A 53 -13.20 -1.75 9.45
C PHE A 53 -11.68 -1.50 9.54
N VAL A 54 -10.85 -2.36 8.96
CA VAL A 54 -9.41 -2.15 8.86
C VAL A 54 -9.07 -1.58 7.49
N ARG A 55 -8.46 -0.38 7.47
CA ARG A 55 -8.06 0.32 6.24
C ARG A 55 -6.58 0.18 5.91
N GLY A 56 -5.78 -0.19 6.87
CA GLY A 56 -4.34 -0.40 6.72
C GLY A 56 -3.76 -0.92 8.01
N MET A 57 -2.64 -1.61 7.91
CA MET A 57 -1.94 -2.19 9.05
C MET A 57 -0.45 -2.24 8.76
N ASP A 58 0.36 -2.08 9.81
CA ASP A 58 1.80 -2.28 9.75
C ASP A 58 2.27 -2.98 11.03
N ILE A 59 3.41 -3.67 10.96
CA ILE A 59 3.96 -4.44 12.07
C ILE A 59 5.24 -3.79 12.61
N SER A 60 5.41 -3.76 13.92
CA SER A 60 6.61 -3.22 14.55
C SER A 60 7.87 -4.05 14.22
N PRO A 61 9.07 -3.47 14.35
CA PRO A 61 10.33 -4.18 14.10
C PRO A 61 10.49 -5.48 14.88
N SER A 62 9.99 -5.55 16.12
CA SER A 62 9.99 -6.78 16.92
C SER A 62 8.92 -7.79 16.52
N GLY A 63 7.91 -7.38 15.73
CA GLY A 63 6.76 -8.20 15.43
C GLY A 63 5.77 -8.40 16.58
N LYS A 64 5.91 -7.67 17.69
CA LYS A 64 5.03 -7.78 18.86
C LYS A 64 3.83 -6.86 18.78
N ARG A 65 3.95 -5.73 18.09
CA ARG A 65 2.89 -4.73 17.96
C ARG A 65 2.49 -4.54 16.51
N VAL A 66 1.26 -4.12 16.30
CA VAL A 66 0.79 -3.63 14.98
C VAL A 66 0.20 -2.24 15.15
N VAL A 67 0.35 -1.39 14.16
CA VAL A 67 -0.48 -0.20 14.03
C VAL A 67 -1.59 -0.50 13.04
N MET A 68 -2.80 -0.21 13.41
CA MET A 68 -4.00 -0.49 12.62
C MET A 68 -4.81 0.79 12.41
N LEU A 69 -5.08 1.13 11.16
CA LEU A 69 -6.02 2.18 10.79
C LEU A 69 -7.43 1.60 10.77
N VAL A 70 -8.32 2.18 11.55
CA VAL A 70 -9.70 1.72 11.75
C VAL A 70 -10.68 2.81 11.36
N SER A 71 -11.71 2.43 10.60
CA SER A 71 -12.85 3.32 10.37
C SER A 71 -13.63 3.52 11.66
N ALA A 72 -13.89 4.79 11.99
CA ALA A 72 -14.72 5.20 13.12
C ALA A 72 -16.07 5.78 12.63
N ALA A 73 -16.88 6.32 13.52
CA ALA A 73 -18.19 6.86 13.19
C ALA A 73 -18.15 7.89 12.04
N GLY A 74 -19.08 7.81 11.11
CA GLY A 74 -19.14 8.70 9.94
C GLY A 74 -17.94 8.52 9.01
N SER A 75 -17.21 9.61 8.74
CA SER A 75 -16.00 9.63 7.90
C SER A 75 -14.68 9.51 8.69
N ALA A 76 -14.75 9.50 10.03
CA ALA A 76 -13.61 9.47 10.91
C ALA A 76 -12.72 8.22 10.72
N THR A 77 -11.43 8.36 11.01
CA THR A 77 -10.44 7.27 11.01
C THR A 77 -9.54 7.42 12.22
N THR A 78 -9.25 6.31 12.88
CA THR A 78 -8.31 6.26 14.01
C THR A 78 -7.12 5.38 13.66
N ALA A 79 -5.94 5.72 14.16
CA ALA A 79 -4.77 4.86 14.18
C ALA A 79 -4.57 4.34 15.61
N ASN A 80 -4.45 3.04 15.74
CA ASN A 80 -4.31 2.37 17.03
C ASN A 80 -3.10 1.44 16.98
N VAL A 81 -2.24 1.51 17.99
CA VAL A 81 -1.20 0.52 18.24
C VAL A 81 -1.79 -0.58 19.12
N ILE A 82 -1.58 -1.81 18.71
CA ILE A 82 -2.10 -3.00 19.41
C ILE A 82 -0.91 -3.90 19.74
N ASP A 83 -0.76 -4.21 21.01
CA ASP A 83 0.14 -5.26 21.47
C ASP A 83 -0.51 -6.63 21.21
N LEU A 84 0.18 -7.48 20.45
CA LEU A 84 -0.39 -8.75 19.97
C LEU A 84 -0.34 -9.88 21.02
N ASP A 85 0.41 -9.68 22.11
CA ASP A 85 0.51 -10.63 23.21
C ASP A 85 -0.51 -10.32 24.31
N THR A 86 -0.67 -9.04 24.65
CA THR A 86 -1.57 -8.57 25.73
C THR A 86 -2.94 -8.11 25.23
N ALA A 87 -3.08 -7.88 23.93
CA ALA A 87 -4.25 -7.27 23.29
C ALA A 87 -4.55 -5.83 23.78
N GLN A 88 -3.56 -5.16 24.40
CA GLN A 88 -3.67 -3.76 24.77
C GLN A 88 -3.76 -2.88 23.52
N VAL A 89 -4.71 -1.94 23.53
CA VAL A 89 -4.95 -1.01 22.41
C VAL A 89 -4.67 0.41 22.88
N THR A 90 -3.80 1.11 22.18
CA THR A 90 -3.47 2.52 22.41
C THR A 90 -3.81 3.32 21.17
N ARG A 91 -4.71 4.30 21.28
CA ARG A 91 -5.01 5.23 20.19
C ARG A 91 -3.90 6.25 20.08
N ILE A 92 -3.30 6.35 18.89
CA ILE A 92 -2.17 7.26 18.63
C ILE A 92 -2.53 8.45 17.76
N ALA A 93 -3.54 8.34 16.90
CA ALA A 93 -4.01 9.45 16.06
C ALA A 93 -5.48 9.27 15.67
N GLN A 94 -6.13 10.37 15.33
CA GLN A 94 -7.52 10.39 14.89
C GLN A 94 -7.78 11.58 13.96
N THR A 95 -8.63 11.37 12.93
CA THR A 95 -9.21 12.44 12.10
C THR A 95 -10.73 12.25 12.01
N ASP A 96 -11.48 13.34 11.82
CA ASP A 96 -12.95 13.29 11.64
C ASP A 96 -13.37 13.00 10.19
N GLY A 97 -12.39 13.04 9.26
CA GLY A 97 -12.61 12.83 7.83
C GLY A 97 -13.19 14.03 7.09
N LYS A 98 -13.11 15.27 7.66
CA LYS A 98 -13.67 16.51 7.11
C LYS A 98 -12.71 17.70 7.22
N PRO A 99 -11.85 17.94 6.24
CA PRO A 99 -11.55 17.14 5.05
C PRO A 99 -10.52 16.03 5.30
N GLU A 100 -9.85 16.05 6.45
CA GLU A 100 -8.67 15.26 6.73
C GLU A 100 -8.97 13.78 6.97
N LYS A 101 -8.20 12.91 6.34
CA LYS A 101 -8.27 11.46 6.48
C LYS A 101 -6.87 10.90 6.74
N LEU A 102 -6.74 9.98 7.66
CA LEU A 102 -5.52 9.18 7.78
C LEU A 102 -5.43 8.22 6.60
N TYR A 103 -4.31 8.25 5.89
CA TYR A 103 -4.05 7.39 4.75
C TYR A 103 -3.27 6.14 5.16
N TRP A 104 -2.22 6.30 5.95
CA TRP A 104 -1.41 5.23 6.48
C TRP A 104 -0.65 5.67 7.75
N CYS A 105 -0.24 4.70 8.57
CA CYS A 105 0.73 4.83 9.63
C CYS A 105 1.72 3.67 9.55
N SER A 106 3.00 3.91 9.88
CA SER A 106 4.05 2.89 9.85
C SER A 106 5.06 3.12 10.95
N PHE A 107 5.63 2.03 11.44
CA PHE A 107 6.69 2.07 12.42
C PHE A 107 8.01 2.55 11.80
N ALA A 108 8.65 3.51 12.46
CA ALA A 108 10.01 3.97 12.18
C ALA A 108 10.99 3.52 13.26
N GLY A 109 10.64 2.48 13.98
CA GLY A 109 11.31 1.90 15.13
C GLY A 109 10.29 1.25 16.06
N GLU A 110 10.68 0.85 17.26
CA GLU A 110 9.72 0.28 18.22
C GLU A 110 8.81 1.36 18.81
N GLU A 111 9.35 2.53 19.09
CA GLU A 111 8.63 3.59 19.82
C GLU A 111 8.13 4.71 18.92
N HIS A 112 8.58 4.80 17.67
CA HIS A 112 8.24 5.89 16.76
C HIS A 112 7.40 5.42 15.58
N LEU A 113 6.39 6.19 15.24
CA LEU A 113 5.59 6.01 14.04
C LEU A 113 5.57 7.29 13.21
N VAL A 114 5.38 7.10 11.91
CA VAL A 114 5.02 8.18 10.98
C VAL A 114 3.66 7.86 10.40
N CYS A 115 2.77 8.85 10.41
CA CYS A 115 1.46 8.76 9.78
C CYS A 115 1.31 9.83 8.70
N GLN A 116 0.62 9.49 7.62
CA GLN A 116 0.19 10.45 6.61
C GLN A 116 -1.30 10.70 6.72
N TYR A 117 -1.66 11.96 6.72
CA TYR A 117 -3.03 12.41 6.57
C TYR A 117 -3.14 13.43 5.45
N GLY A 118 -4.34 13.70 5.00
CA GLY A 118 -4.61 14.70 3.98
C GLY A 118 -6.06 14.71 3.58
N GLY A 119 -6.37 15.54 2.59
CA GLY A 119 -7.73 15.75 2.14
C GLY A 119 -7.77 16.57 0.86
N ILE A 120 -8.97 17.08 0.56
CA ILE A 120 -9.21 18.04 -0.51
C ILE A 120 -9.75 19.30 0.15
N GLU A 121 -9.10 20.41 -0.07
CA GLU A 121 -9.50 21.73 0.41
C GLU A 121 -9.83 22.62 -0.79
N LYS A 122 -10.78 23.55 -0.62
CA LYS A 122 -11.08 24.54 -1.66
C LYS A 122 -10.25 25.78 -1.41
N ILE A 123 -9.35 26.08 -2.35
CA ILE A 123 -8.54 27.31 -2.36
C ILE A 123 -8.96 28.11 -3.58
N ASP A 124 -9.47 29.32 -3.37
CA ASP A 124 -10.02 30.20 -4.43
C ASP A 124 -11.08 29.56 -5.31
N GLY A 125 -11.83 28.59 -4.75
CA GLY A 125 -12.87 27.84 -5.43
C GLY A 125 -12.43 26.51 -6.05
N ASP A 126 -11.15 26.30 -6.26
CA ASP A 126 -10.58 25.09 -6.84
C ASP A 126 -10.32 24.02 -5.77
N PRO A 127 -10.70 22.75 -6.06
CA PRO A 127 -10.42 21.64 -5.16
C PRO A 127 -8.95 21.23 -5.22
N ILE A 128 -8.19 21.56 -4.20
CA ILE A 128 -6.75 21.26 -4.08
C ILE A 128 -6.54 20.13 -3.09
N GLY A 129 -5.93 19.04 -3.56
CA GLY A 129 -5.51 17.92 -2.70
C GLY A 129 -4.27 18.26 -1.90
N PHE A 130 -4.22 17.85 -0.64
CA PHE A 130 -3.03 18.00 0.19
C PHE A 130 -2.73 16.73 0.98
N SER A 131 -1.47 16.53 1.34
CA SER A 131 -1.02 15.50 2.29
C SER A 131 0.03 16.05 3.24
N ARG A 132 0.00 15.56 4.48
CA ARG A 132 0.91 15.97 5.56
C ARG A 132 1.41 14.73 6.29
N LEU A 133 2.61 14.82 6.81
CA LEU A 133 3.23 13.80 7.64
C LEU A 133 3.29 14.26 9.10
N ILE A 134 2.96 13.36 10.00
CA ILE A 134 3.16 13.52 11.45
C ILE A 134 3.99 12.38 11.98
N THR A 135 4.82 12.66 12.98
CA THR A 135 5.39 11.64 13.85
C THR A 135 4.60 11.57 15.14
N VAL A 136 4.54 10.40 15.74
CA VAL A 136 3.89 10.12 17.02
C VAL A 136 4.55 8.91 17.67
N ASN A 137 4.63 8.89 19.00
CA ASN A 137 5.11 7.72 19.71
C ASN A 137 4.05 6.61 19.76
N ALA A 138 4.48 5.37 19.96
CA ALA A 138 3.61 4.20 20.05
C ALA A 138 2.62 4.26 21.24
N ASP A 139 2.91 5.07 22.24
CA ASP A 139 2.01 5.37 23.39
C ASP A 139 1.04 6.54 23.12
N GLY A 140 1.08 7.13 21.92
CA GLY A 140 0.26 8.29 21.53
C GLY A 140 0.84 9.64 21.95
N SER A 141 1.97 9.67 22.63
CA SER A 141 2.63 10.92 23.03
C SER A 141 3.42 11.54 21.88
N LYS A 142 3.87 12.78 22.07
CA LYS A 142 4.76 13.54 21.17
C LYS A 142 4.29 13.62 19.71
N MET A 143 2.98 13.72 19.46
CA MET A 143 2.48 13.94 18.11
C MET A 143 2.94 15.32 17.58
N ARG A 144 3.63 15.33 16.44
CA ARG A 144 4.18 16.57 15.83
C ARG A 144 4.19 16.48 14.30
N PRO A 145 3.95 17.61 13.59
CA PRO A 145 4.09 17.68 12.14
C PRO A 145 5.55 17.54 11.73
N MET A 146 5.79 16.82 10.63
CA MET A 146 7.12 16.59 10.05
C MET A 146 7.42 17.55 8.88
N GLY A 147 6.39 18.20 8.34
CA GLY A 147 6.54 19.19 7.26
C GLY A 147 7.47 20.35 7.67
N GLN A 148 8.07 20.99 6.69
CA GLN A 148 8.78 22.24 6.94
C GLN A 148 7.76 23.31 7.34
N SER A 149 8.11 24.12 8.35
CA SER A 149 7.33 25.30 8.68
C SER A 149 7.21 26.18 7.44
N GLN A 150 6.00 26.35 6.96
CA GLN A 150 5.73 27.27 5.87
C GLN A 150 5.79 28.71 6.39
N SER A 151 6.43 29.57 5.62
CA SER A 151 6.51 30.99 5.90
C SER A 151 5.45 31.72 5.06
N ASP A 152 4.82 32.75 5.63
CA ASP A 152 3.90 33.62 4.88
C ASP A 152 4.62 34.35 3.70
N ARG A 153 5.96 34.29 3.70
CA ARG A 153 6.82 34.79 2.61
C ARG A 153 7.21 33.70 1.60
N GLY A 154 6.74 32.46 1.78
CA GLY A 154 7.00 31.36 0.84
C GLY A 154 6.49 31.72 -0.56
N ARG A 155 7.30 31.44 -1.60
CA ARG A 155 6.89 31.68 -2.99
C ARG A 155 5.63 30.94 -3.39
N TYR A 156 5.40 29.77 -2.81
CA TYR A 156 4.23 28.92 -3.03
C TYR A 156 3.97 28.01 -1.82
N VAL A 157 2.76 27.48 -1.76
CA VAL A 157 2.35 26.50 -0.74
C VAL A 157 2.55 25.10 -1.30
N THR A 158 3.17 24.20 -0.52
CA THR A 158 3.33 22.79 -0.92
C THR A 158 2.04 22.01 -0.67
N GLN A 159 1.66 21.20 -1.65
CA GLN A 159 0.55 20.25 -1.49
C GLN A 159 0.93 19.01 -0.66
N SER A 160 2.22 18.69 -0.57
CA SER A 160 2.75 17.53 0.16
C SER A 160 3.97 17.93 0.99
N ASP A 161 4.11 17.35 2.18
CA ASP A 161 5.33 17.46 2.98
C ASP A 161 6.50 16.65 2.41
N GLY A 162 6.24 15.74 1.48
CA GLY A 162 7.18 14.80 0.91
C GLY A 162 6.87 13.36 1.29
N ASP A 163 7.87 12.47 1.15
CA ASP A 163 7.72 11.02 1.37
C ASP A 163 8.86 10.44 2.16
N ILE A 164 8.54 9.39 2.93
CA ILE A 164 9.56 8.54 3.54
C ILE A 164 10.08 7.57 2.47
N ILE A 165 11.36 7.70 2.13
CA ILE A 165 12.02 6.89 1.11
C ILE A 165 12.93 5.80 1.71
N ASP A 166 13.24 5.91 3.00
CA ASP A 166 13.94 4.88 3.76
C ASP A 166 13.56 4.95 5.24
N TRP A 167 13.23 3.81 5.81
CA TRP A 167 12.86 3.67 7.21
C TRP A 167 14.07 3.47 8.12
N LEU A 168 15.30 3.46 7.57
CA LEU A 168 16.58 3.28 8.24
C LEU A 168 16.56 2.14 9.26
N PRO A 169 16.31 0.89 8.85
CA PRO A 169 16.21 -0.22 9.77
C PRO A 169 17.50 -0.38 10.58
N GLY A 170 17.36 -0.38 11.90
CA GLY A 170 18.50 -0.39 12.84
C GLY A 170 18.83 0.98 13.44
N GLN A 171 18.23 2.07 12.96
CA GLN A 171 18.34 3.41 13.53
C GLN A 171 16.98 3.82 14.08
N GLU A 172 16.77 3.60 15.39
CA GLU A 172 15.49 3.91 16.05
C GLU A 172 15.13 5.37 15.88
N GLY A 173 13.89 5.64 15.43
CA GLY A 173 13.38 6.98 15.28
C GLY A 173 14.07 7.85 14.22
N GLN A 174 14.78 7.24 13.26
CA GLN A 174 15.39 7.96 12.13
C GLN A 174 14.75 7.52 10.82
N VAL A 175 14.56 8.47 9.89
CA VAL A 175 14.05 8.20 8.54
C VAL A 175 14.76 9.06 7.50
N LEU A 176 14.85 8.57 6.25
CA LEU A 176 15.15 9.44 5.11
C LEU A 176 13.83 9.90 4.47
N MET A 177 13.70 11.21 4.35
CA MET A 177 12.49 11.85 3.85
C MET A 177 12.83 12.75 2.65
N GLU A 178 12.14 12.54 1.53
CA GLU A 178 12.09 13.56 0.47
C GLU A 178 11.33 14.78 0.99
N ARG A 179 11.86 15.97 0.72
CA ARG A 179 11.24 17.24 1.12
C ARG A 179 11.28 18.26 0.00
N VAL A 180 10.16 18.96 -0.18
CA VAL A 180 10.10 20.09 -1.09
C VAL A 180 10.52 21.34 -0.33
N TYR A 181 11.57 21.98 -0.79
CA TYR A 181 12.07 23.24 -0.25
C TYR A 181 11.46 24.40 -1.01
N VAL A 182 10.83 25.33 -0.29
CA VAL A 182 10.19 26.51 -0.84
C VAL A 182 11.02 27.74 -0.49
N PRO A 183 11.51 28.51 -1.48
CA PRO A 183 12.23 29.72 -1.23
C PRO A 183 11.29 30.84 -0.75
N GLU A 184 11.80 31.78 0.03
CA GLU A 184 11.08 32.96 0.47
C GLU A 184 11.29 34.12 -0.49
N VAL A 185 10.25 34.94 -0.70
CA VAL A 185 10.28 36.13 -1.52
C VAL A 185 10.46 37.38 -0.64
N GLY A 186 11.17 38.38 -1.19
CA GLY A 186 11.39 39.66 -0.55
C GLY A 186 12.56 39.67 0.44
N THR A 187 13.13 40.83 0.62
CA THR A 187 14.15 41.13 1.65
C THR A 187 13.56 42.10 2.63
N THR A 188 13.40 41.71 3.89
CA THR A 188 12.94 42.63 4.95
C THR A 188 14.02 42.76 6.00
N GLY A 189 14.78 43.88 5.96
CA GLY A 189 15.74 44.22 6.99
C GLY A 189 16.82 43.18 7.25
N HIS A 190 16.94 42.70 8.50
CA HIS A 190 17.97 41.77 8.94
C HIS A 190 17.54 40.25 8.85
N LEU A 191 16.39 39.96 8.24
CA LEU A 191 15.92 38.59 8.13
C LEU A 191 16.63 37.84 7.00
N ILE A 192 17.20 36.68 7.31
CA ILE A 192 17.79 35.77 6.34
C ILE A 192 16.68 35.03 5.64
N ASN A 193 16.55 35.21 4.33
CA ASN A 193 15.57 34.47 3.51
C ASN A 193 16.03 33.03 3.26
N ARG A 194 15.06 32.14 3.21
CA ARG A 194 15.30 30.77 2.70
C ARG A 194 15.47 30.86 1.18
N THR A 195 16.62 30.42 0.68
CA THR A 195 16.94 30.45 -0.76
C THR A 195 16.91 29.10 -1.43
N LYS A 196 16.87 28.01 -0.65
CA LYS A 196 16.82 26.64 -1.18
C LYS A 196 15.47 26.37 -1.83
N GLU A 197 15.49 25.77 -3.03
CA GLU A 197 14.30 25.45 -3.81
C GLU A 197 14.38 24.06 -4.44
N GLY A 198 13.25 23.36 -4.52
CA GLY A 198 13.10 22.07 -5.18
C GLY A 198 13.11 20.88 -4.24
N LEU A 199 13.25 19.67 -4.80
CA LEU A 199 13.24 18.41 -4.07
C LEU A 199 14.63 18.08 -3.52
N GLY A 200 14.73 17.86 -2.22
CA GLY A 200 15.92 17.37 -1.53
C GLY A 200 15.60 16.17 -0.63
N VAL A 201 16.62 15.63 0.01
CA VAL A 201 16.46 14.53 0.99
C VAL A 201 17.14 14.92 2.30
N ASP A 202 16.38 14.77 3.38
CA ASP A 202 16.88 14.93 4.74
C ASP A 202 16.77 13.60 5.51
N GLN A 203 17.76 13.32 6.33
CA GLN A 203 17.65 12.38 7.43
C GLN A 203 17.01 13.10 8.61
N ILE A 204 15.85 12.64 9.05
CA ILE A 204 15.06 13.26 10.12
C ILE A 204 15.14 12.40 11.36
N ASP A 205 15.48 13.05 12.47
CA ASP A 205 15.36 12.50 13.80
C ASP A 205 13.94 12.78 14.33
N LEU A 206 13.18 11.73 14.60
CA LEU A 206 11.77 11.85 14.96
C LEU A 206 11.54 12.35 16.38
N ASP A 207 12.53 12.26 17.26
CA ASP A 207 12.46 12.83 18.61
C ASP A 207 12.66 14.35 18.64
N THR A 208 13.51 14.88 17.79
CA THR A 208 13.87 16.30 17.78
C THR A 208 13.31 17.06 16.59
N LEU A 209 12.90 16.34 15.53
CA LEU A 209 12.57 16.85 14.18
C LEU A 209 13.71 17.62 13.50
N LYS A 210 14.93 17.45 14.01
CA LYS A 210 16.10 17.99 13.33
C LYS A 210 16.40 17.16 12.09
N GLY A 211 16.60 17.86 10.97
CA GLY A 211 16.98 17.27 9.69
C GLY A 211 18.45 17.48 9.40
N LYS A 212 19.14 16.42 9.00
CA LYS A 212 20.46 16.49 8.38
C LYS A 212 20.29 16.36 6.86
N ASN A 213 20.71 17.38 6.10
CA ASN A 213 20.59 17.32 4.65
C ASN A 213 21.50 16.24 4.06
N VAL A 214 20.92 15.30 3.32
CA VAL A 214 21.59 14.20 2.63
C VAL A 214 21.74 14.53 1.15
N GLU A 215 20.67 15.00 0.48
CA GLU A 215 20.71 15.52 -0.88
C GLU A 215 20.21 16.96 -0.89
N SER A 216 21.05 17.86 -1.40
CA SER A 216 20.66 19.26 -1.54
C SER A 216 19.49 19.39 -2.52
N PRO A 217 18.52 20.29 -2.22
CA PRO A 217 17.34 20.44 -3.07
C PRO A 217 17.70 20.96 -4.47
N LYS A 218 16.99 20.44 -5.47
CA LYS A 218 17.13 20.81 -6.88
C LYS A 218 15.74 20.92 -7.51
N THR A 219 15.55 21.92 -8.35
CA THR A 219 14.25 22.23 -8.96
C THR A 219 13.83 21.23 -10.06
N ASN A 220 14.78 20.56 -10.68
CA ASN A 220 14.54 19.63 -11.77
C ASN A 220 14.46 18.16 -11.33
N VAL A 221 14.74 17.85 -10.06
CA VAL A 221 14.64 16.49 -9.53
C VAL A 221 13.19 16.17 -9.21
N SER A 222 12.73 15.02 -9.69
CA SER A 222 11.38 14.49 -9.47
C SER A 222 11.30 13.40 -8.43
N THR A 223 12.41 12.68 -8.18
CA THR A 223 12.44 11.55 -7.25
C THR A 223 13.85 11.15 -6.85
N TYR A 224 13.96 10.60 -5.65
CA TYR A 224 15.12 9.88 -5.17
C TYR A 224 14.72 8.46 -4.76
N MET A 225 15.64 7.50 -4.91
CA MET A 225 15.41 6.12 -4.47
C MET A 225 16.55 5.68 -3.56
N SER A 226 16.15 5.13 -2.42
CA SER A 226 17.07 4.49 -1.47
C SER A 226 17.21 2.98 -1.74
N ASP A 227 18.33 2.41 -1.28
CA ASP A 227 18.55 0.96 -1.23
C ASP A 227 17.95 0.29 0.03
N GLY A 228 17.20 1.02 0.85
CA GLY A 228 16.64 0.56 2.12
C GLY A 228 17.68 0.41 3.23
N ARG A 229 18.91 0.92 3.02
CA ARG A 229 20.05 0.84 3.95
C ARG A 229 20.66 2.22 4.25
N GLY A 230 19.90 3.27 3.96
CA GLY A 230 20.31 4.65 4.21
C GLY A 230 21.08 5.31 3.06
N ASN A 231 21.29 4.64 1.93
CA ASN A 231 21.98 5.24 0.80
C ASN A 231 20.98 5.65 -0.30
N ILE A 232 21.06 6.91 -0.71
CA ILE A 232 20.35 7.36 -1.91
C ILE A 232 21.14 6.87 -3.12
N ARG A 233 20.51 6.03 -3.93
CA ARG A 233 21.18 5.31 -5.02
C ARG A 233 20.75 5.73 -6.42
N VAL A 234 19.52 6.21 -6.58
CA VAL A 234 19.01 6.70 -7.86
C VAL A 234 18.38 8.05 -7.67
N SER A 235 18.58 8.96 -8.64
CA SER A 235 17.83 10.21 -8.80
C SER A 235 17.22 10.26 -10.18
N GLY A 236 16.02 10.83 -10.29
CA GLY A 236 15.32 11.09 -11.55
C GLY A 236 15.08 12.58 -11.73
N ASP A 237 15.49 13.12 -12.86
CA ASP A 237 15.27 14.50 -13.24
C ASP A 237 14.22 14.56 -14.35
N TRP A 238 13.23 15.43 -14.24
CA TRP A 238 12.34 15.73 -15.36
C TRP A 238 12.95 16.76 -16.29
N LYS A 239 12.56 16.72 -17.55
CA LYS A 239 12.93 17.74 -18.53
C LYS A 239 11.72 18.62 -18.89
N VAL A 240 11.94 19.91 -18.90
CA VAL A 240 10.97 20.89 -19.39
C VAL A 240 11.44 21.45 -20.74
N ASP A 241 10.48 21.77 -21.57
CA ASP A 241 10.74 22.51 -22.81
C ASP A 241 11.14 23.96 -22.45
N PRO A 242 12.31 24.42 -22.88
CA PRO A 242 12.84 25.74 -22.47
C PRO A 242 11.99 26.92 -22.98
N ASN A 243 11.18 26.74 -24.04
CA ASN A 243 10.37 27.80 -24.62
C ASN A 243 8.99 27.88 -23.98
N SER A 244 8.36 26.74 -23.67
CA SER A 244 7.00 26.69 -23.12
C SER A 244 6.97 26.52 -21.60
N GLY A 245 8.07 26.06 -20.98
CA GLY A 245 8.13 25.66 -19.57
C GLY A 245 7.34 24.38 -19.26
N GLN A 246 6.79 23.70 -20.27
CA GLN A 246 5.99 22.49 -20.07
C GLN A 246 6.86 21.25 -19.93
N MET A 247 6.37 20.27 -19.19
CA MET A 247 7.03 18.97 -19.07
C MET A 247 7.03 18.24 -20.44
N THR A 248 8.19 17.77 -20.86
CA THR A 248 8.36 17.02 -22.12
C THR A 248 7.95 15.54 -22.02
N GLY A 249 7.72 15.06 -20.81
CA GLY A 249 7.53 13.63 -20.53
C GLY A 249 8.84 12.82 -20.54
N LEU A 250 9.98 13.49 -20.69
CA LEU A 250 11.30 12.86 -20.65
C LEU A 250 11.89 12.96 -19.24
N PHE A 251 12.37 11.83 -18.72
CA PHE A 251 13.06 11.71 -17.45
C PHE A 251 14.47 11.20 -17.69
N THR A 252 15.46 11.84 -17.04
CA THR A 252 16.84 11.36 -17.03
C THR A 252 17.14 10.77 -15.67
N TYR A 253 17.60 9.54 -15.63
CA TYR A 253 17.96 8.89 -14.38
C TYR A 253 19.47 8.81 -14.23
N ARG A 254 19.93 8.94 -12.99
CA ARG A 254 21.33 8.76 -12.59
C ARG A 254 21.37 7.83 -11.40
N TYR A 255 22.44 7.06 -11.30
CA TYR A 255 22.70 6.23 -10.13
C TYR A 255 24.07 6.50 -9.55
N ARG A 256 24.32 6.03 -8.34
CA ARG A 256 25.66 6.01 -7.74
C ARG A 256 25.92 4.68 -7.06
N LYS A 257 27.20 4.31 -6.99
CA LYS A 257 27.66 3.12 -6.27
C LYS A 257 27.49 3.32 -4.76
N PRO A 258 27.44 2.25 -3.96
CA PRO A 258 27.55 2.37 -2.51
C PRO A 258 28.75 3.23 -2.14
N ASP A 259 28.62 4.04 -1.11
CA ASP A 259 29.71 4.90 -0.56
C ASP A 259 30.30 5.93 -1.55
N SER A 260 29.71 6.10 -2.72
CA SER A 260 30.14 7.09 -3.72
C SER A 260 29.22 8.30 -3.71
N LYS A 261 29.79 9.50 -3.89
CA LYS A 261 29.05 10.73 -4.13
C LYS A 261 28.89 11.06 -5.62
N THR A 262 29.58 10.32 -6.49
CA THR A 262 29.58 10.57 -7.93
C THR A 262 28.35 9.93 -8.58
N TRP A 263 27.55 10.75 -9.26
CA TRP A 263 26.43 10.31 -10.07
C TRP A 263 26.90 9.83 -11.44
N ILE A 264 26.44 8.68 -11.85
CA ILE A 264 26.68 8.03 -13.14
C ILE A 264 25.38 8.02 -13.91
N ASP A 265 25.42 8.24 -15.22
CA ASP A 265 24.24 8.18 -16.05
C ASP A 265 23.62 6.77 -16.06
N LEU A 266 22.32 6.69 -15.84
CA LEU A 266 21.53 5.45 -15.88
C LEU A 266 20.71 5.35 -17.19
N GLY A 267 20.52 6.49 -17.86
CA GLY A 267 19.76 6.59 -19.09
C GLY A 267 18.47 7.39 -18.93
N GLU A 268 17.68 7.36 -19.99
CA GLU A 268 16.44 8.14 -20.09
C GLU A 268 15.21 7.25 -20.19
N TYR A 269 14.11 7.76 -19.68
CA TYR A 269 12.77 7.19 -19.86
C TYR A 269 11.83 8.25 -20.42
N ASN A 270 11.15 7.92 -21.50
CA ASN A 270 10.11 8.77 -22.08
C ASN A 270 8.73 8.20 -21.73
N SER A 271 7.96 8.95 -20.95
CA SER A 271 6.63 8.53 -20.46
C SER A 271 5.55 8.55 -21.55
N VAL A 272 5.75 9.33 -22.63
CA VAL A 272 4.78 9.46 -23.73
C VAL A 272 4.76 8.21 -24.60
N ASN A 273 5.94 7.78 -25.04
CA ASN A 273 6.08 6.59 -25.89
C ASN A 273 6.52 5.34 -25.11
N ARG A 274 6.77 5.47 -23.80
CA ARG A 274 7.17 4.39 -22.87
C ARG A 274 8.50 3.72 -23.27
N THR A 275 9.44 4.49 -23.82
CA THR A 275 10.78 3.99 -24.17
C THR A 275 11.77 4.26 -23.05
N GLY A 276 12.79 3.39 -22.95
CA GLY A 276 13.76 3.42 -21.85
C GLY A 276 13.36 2.54 -20.66
N ALA A 277 14.12 2.63 -19.58
CA ALA A 277 13.90 1.87 -18.35
C ALA A 277 13.31 2.77 -17.26
N TYR A 278 12.12 2.42 -16.76
CA TYR A 278 11.47 3.12 -15.64
C TYR A 278 11.84 2.44 -14.31
N PRO A 279 12.56 3.10 -13.41
CA PRO A 279 12.97 2.55 -12.11
C PRO A 279 11.78 2.15 -11.24
N LEU A 280 11.82 0.95 -10.65
CA LEU A 280 10.78 0.45 -9.75
C LEU A 280 11.28 0.29 -8.30
N ALA A 281 12.42 -0.36 -8.12
CA ALA A 281 12.99 -0.63 -6.81
C ALA A 281 14.47 -0.95 -6.89
N ILE A 282 15.19 -0.64 -5.82
CA ILE A 282 16.57 -1.05 -5.61
C ILE A 282 16.58 -2.23 -4.65
N ASP A 283 17.27 -3.29 -5.00
CA ASP A 283 17.65 -4.37 -4.09
C ASP A 283 19.06 -4.08 -3.60
N GLY A 284 19.16 -3.58 -2.38
CA GLY A 284 20.44 -3.15 -1.81
C GLY A 284 21.38 -4.32 -1.50
N GLU A 285 20.84 -5.54 -1.29
CA GLU A 285 21.62 -6.74 -1.04
C GLU A 285 22.31 -7.24 -2.32
N ARG A 286 21.57 -7.25 -3.43
CA ARG A 286 22.08 -7.68 -4.73
C ARG A 286 22.80 -6.55 -5.49
N ASN A 287 22.71 -5.32 -5.00
CA ASN A 287 23.22 -4.11 -5.66
C ASN A 287 22.69 -3.90 -7.07
N VAL A 288 21.39 -4.07 -7.24
CA VAL A 288 20.71 -3.98 -8.54
C VAL A 288 19.49 -3.09 -8.48
N LEU A 289 19.15 -2.50 -9.63
CA LEU A 289 17.90 -1.81 -9.88
C LEU A 289 16.97 -2.75 -10.65
N PHE A 290 15.75 -2.91 -10.16
CA PHE A 290 14.65 -3.45 -10.94
C PHE A 290 13.92 -2.31 -11.63
N ALA A 291 13.72 -2.44 -12.94
CA ALA A 291 13.08 -1.43 -13.76
C ALA A 291 12.07 -2.09 -14.72
N ARG A 292 11.08 -1.31 -15.11
CA ARG A 292 10.13 -1.67 -16.15
C ARG A 292 10.63 -1.13 -17.47
N LYS A 293 10.67 -1.97 -18.50
CA LYS A 293 11.13 -1.63 -19.84
C LYS A 293 10.23 -2.28 -20.89
N ARG A 294 9.87 -1.54 -21.92
CA ARG A 294 9.02 -2.06 -22.99
C ARG A 294 9.82 -2.97 -23.92
N ILE A 295 9.40 -4.24 -24.04
CA ILE A 295 10.02 -5.27 -24.86
C ILE A 295 8.90 -5.99 -25.61
N GLY A 296 8.98 -6.09 -26.94
CA GLY A 296 7.95 -6.75 -27.74
C GLY A 296 6.55 -6.12 -27.64
N GLY A 297 6.48 -4.81 -27.38
CA GLY A 297 5.23 -4.08 -27.25
C GLY A 297 4.58 -4.13 -25.87
N ARG A 298 5.18 -4.83 -24.88
CA ARG A 298 4.69 -4.95 -23.51
C ARG A 298 5.76 -4.56 -22.49
N ASP A 299 5.31 -4.18 -21.29
CA ASP A 299 6.22 -3.89 -20.20
C ASP A 299 6.75 -5.18 -19.59
N ALA A 300 8.07 -5.32 -19.64
CA ALA A 300 8.84 -6.39 -19.03
C ALA A 300 9.55 -5.90 -17.77
N LEU A 301 9.94 -6.81 -16.89
CA LEU A 301 10.83 -6.53 -15.78
C LEU A 301 12.27 -6.80 -16.19
N VAL A 302 13.13 -5.80 -16.02
CA VAL A 302 14.57 -5.92 -16.20
C VAL A 302 15.28 -5.65 -14.88
N GLN A 303 16.47 -6.23 -14.74
CA GLN A 303 17.40 -5.98 -13.64
C GLN A 303 18.65 -5.30 -14.24
N ILE A 304 19.09 -4.21 -13.63
CA ILE A 304 20.26 -3.44 -14.06
C ILE A 304 21.26 -3.43 -12.90
N SER A 305 22.51 -3.83 -13.15
CA SER A 305 23.58 -3.81 -12.16
C SER A 305 23.99 -2.37 -11.83
N LEU A 306 24.14 -2.06 -10.53
CA LEU A 306 24.56 -0.74 -10.05
C LEU A 306 26.04 -0.74 -9.58
N ASP A 307 26.85 -1.69 -10.06
CA ASP A 307 28.28 -1.84 -9.75
C ASP A 307 29.21 -1.03 -10.66
N GLY A 308 28.65 -0.42 -11.69
CA GLY A 308 29.37 0.33 -12.75
C GLY A 308 29.34 -0.35 -14.10
N SER A 309 28.99 -1.64 -14.17
CA SER A 309 28.88 -2.37 -15.43
C SER A 309 27.62 -2.03 -16.22
N MET A 310 26.55 -1.62 -15.54
CA MET A 310 25.24 -1.39 -16.14
C MET A 310 24.68 -2.63 -16.84
N ALA A 311 25.16 -3.83 -16.47
CA ALA A 311 24.72 -5.08 -17.08
C ALA A 311 23.20 -5.24 -16.88
N GLU A 312 22.47 -5.32 -17.99
CA GLU A 312 21.03 -5.50 -18.02
C GLU A 312 20.67 -6.96 -18.25
N LYS A 313 19.70 -7.45 -17.47
CA LYS A 313 19.13 -8.79 -17.62
C LYS A 313 17.61 -8.70 -17.65
N VAL A 314 16.97 -9.31 -18.64
CA VAL A 314 15.50 -9.49 -18.62
C VAL A 314 15.16 -10.54 -17.56
N VAL A 315 14.33 -10.16 -16.60
CA VAL A 315 13.89 -11.01 -15.48
C VAL A 315 12.58 -11.70 -15.81
N ALA A 316 11.63 -10.94 -16.39
CA ALA A 316 10.32 -11.47 -16.72
C ALA A 316 9.73 -10.72 -17.92
N THR A 317 9.05 -11.49 -18.77
CA THR A 317 8.17 -11.01 -19.84
C THR A 317 6.85 -11.76 -19.76
N ASN A 318 5.81 -11.21 -20.36
CA ASN A 318 4.53 -11.87 -20.54
C ASN A 318 3.94 -11.47 -21.89
N ASP A 319 3.51 -12.45 -22.69
CA ASP A 319 3.01 -12.21 -24.05
C ASP A 319 1.60 -11.60 -24.08
N LYS A 320 0.85 -11.71 -22.97
CA LYS A 320 -0.55 -11.28 -22.90
C LYS A 320 -0.75 -9.98 -22.15
N VAL A 321 0.03 -9.71 -21.11
CA VAL A 321 -0.16 -8.58 -20.19
C VAL A 321 1.17 -7.93 -19.85
N ASP A 322 1.11 -6.70 -19.36
CA ASP A 322 2.29 -5.97 -18.86
C ASP A 322 2.70 -6.50 -17.47
N ILE A 323 4.00 -6.59 -17.19
CA ILE A 323 4.50 -6.70 -15.83
C ILE A 323 4.32 -5.34 -15.16
N ASP A 324 3.60 -5.28 -14.05
CA ASP A 324 3.14 -4.01 -13.48
C ASP A 324 3.88 -3.57 -12.20
N GLY A 325 4.58 -4.47 -11.52
CA GLY A 325 5.27 -4.11 -10.30
C GLY A 325 6.22 -5.17 -9.76
N VAL A 326 6.86 -4.83 -8.65
CA VAL A 326 7.73 -5.72 -7.89
C VAL A 326 7.21 -5.90 -6.48
N VAL A 327 7.49 -7.05 -5.88
CA VAL A 327 7.18 -7.35 -4.48
C VAL A 327 8.42 -7.06 -3.64
N ARG A 328 8.28 -6.12 -2.71
CA ARG A 328 9.33 -5.75 -1.76
C ARG A 328 9.11 -6.46 -0.43
N PHE A 329 10.18 -6.65 0.32
CA PHE A 329 10.16 -7.30 1.61
C PHE A 329 11.23 -6.71 2.54
N GLY A 330 11.00 -6.82 3.87
CA GLY A 330 11.97 -6.37 4.87
C GLY A 330 12.18 -4.86 4.87
N GLY A 331 11.10 -4.08 5.00
CA GLY A 331 11.19 -2.61 4.95
C GLY A 331 11.61 -2.05 3.59
N GLY A 332 11.43 -2.84 2.53
CA GLY A 332 11.78 -2.44 1.16
C GLY A 332 13.22 -2.72 0.73
N GLN A 333 14.02 -3.39 1.58
CA GLN A 333 15.44 -3.67 1.30
C GLN A 333 15.68 -4.74 0.24
N ARG A 334 14.72 -5.67 0.05
CA ARG A 334 14.80 -6.78 -0.89
C ARG A 334 13.65 -6.76 -1.87
N VAL A 335 13.91 -7.20 -3.09
CA VAL A 335 12.88 -7.51 -4.08
C VAL A 335 12.75 -9.02 -4.18
N ILE A 336 11.62 -9.57 -3.73
CA ILE A 336 11.40 -11.01 -3.63
C ILE A 336 10.57 -11.58 -4.78
N GLY A 337 9.99 -10.73 -5.62
CA GLY A 337 9.16 -11.17 -6.73
C GLY A 337 8.63 -10.02 -7.57
N TYR A 338 7.73 -10.36 -8.49
CA TYR A 338 7.05 -9.39 -9.35
C TYR A 338 5.56 -9.71 -9.48
N THR A 339 4.81 -8.73 -10.00
CA THR A 339 3.37 -8.84 -10.18
C THR A 339 2.94 -8.53 -11.60
N TYR A 340 1.83 -9.13 -12.01
CA TYR A 340 1.06 -8.77 -13.18
C TYR A 340 -0.41 -9.11 -12.96
N ALA A 341 -1.31 -8.58 -13.79
CA ALA A 341 -2.72 -8.93 -13.79
C ALA A 341 -3.13 -9.52 -15.14
N ASP A 342 -3.56 -10.77 -15.12
CA ASP A 342 -4.25 -11.43 -16.22
C ASP A 342 -5.76 -11.51 -15.91
N GLU A 343 -6.29 -12.71 -15.76
CA GLU A 343 -7.65 -12.94 -15.24
C GLU A 343 -7.74 -12.64 -13.73
N SER A 344 -6.60 -12.62 -13.05
CA SER A 344 -6.46 -12.28 -11.64
C SER A 344 -5.10 -11.66 -11.36
N ARG A 345 -4.93 -11.06 -10.18
CA ARG A 345 -3.61 -10.60 -9.72
C ARG A 345 -2.69 -11.80 -9.51
N ARG A 346 -1.55 -11.83 -10.17
CA ARG A 346 -0.51 -12.84 -10.02
C ARG A 346 0.69 -12.26 -9.31
N VAL A 347 1.25 -13.06 -8.41
CA VAL A 347 2.52 -12.78 -7.75
C VAL A 347 3.45 -13.93 -8.04
N ILE A 348 4.63 -13.63 -8.58
CA ILE A 348 5.67 -14.61 -8.87
C ILE A 348 6.87 -14.29 -7.98
N TYR A 349 7.27 -15.23 -7.17
CA TYR A 349 8.41 -15.08 -6.27
C TYR A 349 9.70 -15.58 -6.91
N PHE A 350 10.81 -14.82 -6.75
CA PHE A 350 12.14 -15.25 -7.20
C PHE A 350 12.74 -16.29 -6.26
N ASP A 351 12.38 -16.20 -4.98
CA ASP A 351 12.89 -17.08 -3.94
C ASP A 351 11.93 -18.25 -3.74
N PRO A 352 12.42 -19.52 -3.96
CA PRO A 352 11.59 -20.70 -3.79
C PRO A 352 11.02 -20.88 -2.36
N GLU A 353 11.64 -20.28 -1.35
CA GLU A 353 11.13 -20.31 0.03
C GLU A 353 9.83 -19.53 0.13
N PHE A 354 9.78 -18.32 -0.45
CA PHE A 354 8.57 -17.49 -0.47
C PHE A 354 7.46 -18.13 -1.29
N ASP A 355 7.79 -18.78 -2.41
CA ASP A 355 6.82 -19.50 -3.23
C ASP A 355 6.19 -20.67 -2.46
N LYS A 356 7.00 -21.50 -1.83
CA LYS A 356 6.53 -22.62 -0.97
C LYS A 356 5.71 -22.12 0.21
N LEU A 357 6.15 -21.03 0.85
CA LEU A 357 5.44 -20.44 1.98
C LEU A 357 4.07 -19.92 1.54
N HIS A 358 4.01 -19.19 0.44
CA HIS A 358 2.78 -18.67 -0.16
C HIS A 358 1.79 -19.83 -0.44
N ALA A 359 2.26 -20.91 -1.11
CA ALA A 359 1.43 -22.07 -1.41
C ALA A 359 0.91 -22.77 -0.15
N SER A 360 1.73 -22.85 0.91
CA SER A 360 1.35 -23.43 2.19
C SER A 360 0.31 -22.60 2.91
N LEU A 361 0.49 -21.28 2.96
CA LEU A 361 -0.43 -20.34 3.59
C LEU A 361 -1.78 -20.30 2.86
N THR A 362 -1.77 -20.31 1.52
CA THR A 362 -3.02 -20.38 0.72
C THR A 362 -3.84 -21.63 1.04
N LYS A 363 -3.19 -22.75 1.34
CA LYS A 363 -3.89 -23.99 1.75
C LYS A 363 -4.39 -23.94 3.20
N ALA A 364 -3.68 -23.21 4.08
CA ALA A 364 -4.00 -23.14 5.50
C ALA A 364 -5.18 -22.20 5.79
N VAL A 365 -5.39 -21.17 4.98
CA VAL A 365 -6.47 -20.20 5.18
C VAL A 365 -7.78 -20.72 4.59
N PRO A 366 -8.93 -20.60 5.32
CA PRO A 366 -10.24 -20.98 4.81
C PRO A 366 -10.59 -20.28 3.50
N LYS A 367 -11.37 -20.95 2.63
CA LYS A 367 -11.79 -20.45 1.30
C LYS A 367 -10.64 -20.24 0.30
N LYS A 368 -9.41 -20.63 0.65
CA LYS A 368 -8.21 -20.52 -0.21
C LYS A 368 -8.06 -19.17 -0.92
N PRO A 369 -8.04 -18.06 -0.18
CA PRO A 369 -7.91 -16.74 -0.76
C PRO A 369 -6.51 -16.53 -1.35
N SER A 370 -6.35 -15.43 -2.08
CA SER A 370 -5.03 -14.94 -2.44
C SER A 370 -4.31 -14.44 -1.19
N ILE A 371 -3.05 -14.83 -1.03
CA ILE A 371 -2.18 -14.39 0.06
C ILE A 371 -1.22 -13.34 -0.46
N SER A 372 -1.07 -12.24 0.25
CA SER A 372 -0.02 -11.25 0.02
C SER A 372 0.81 -11.04 1.28
N PHE A 373 2.13 -11.05 1.13
CA PHE A 373 3.04 -10.62 2.18
C PHE A 373 2.98 -9.09 2.24
N HIS A 374 2.56 -8.57 3.40
CA HIS A 374 2.32 -7.15 3.57
C HIS A 374 3.53 -6.45 4.18
N GLU A 375 3.98 -6.91 5.34
CA GLU A 375 5.17 -6.43 6.04
C GLU A 375 5.79 -7.55 6.87
N SER A 376 6.98 -7.26 7.47
CA SER A 376 7.65 -8.21 8.36
C SER A 376 8.32 -7.51 9.54
N SER A 377 8.57 -8.26 10.61
CA SER A 377 9.53 -7.87 11.63
C SER A 377 10.93 -7.67 11.01
N ARG A 378 11.79 -6.93 11.71
CA ARG A 378 13.16 -6.62 11.25
C ARG A 378 13.98 -7.89 10.94
N ASP A 379 13.84 -8.92 11.76
CA ASP A 379 14.50 -10.21 11.59
C ASP A 379 13.82 -11.12 10.56
N GLY A 380 12.70 -10.70 9.97
CA GLY A 380 11.91 -11.47 9.02
C GLY A 380 11.23 -12.70 9.61
N GLN A 381 11.21 -12.87 10.94
CA GLN A 381 10.62 -14.05 11.60
C GLN A 381 9.11 -13.92 11.81
N GLN A 382 8.60 -12.70 11.90
CA GLN A 382 7.16 -12.42 12.01
C GLN A 382 6.70 -11.76 10.72
N LEU A 383 5.69 -12.33 10.07
CA LEU A 383 5.15 -11.80 8.83
C LEU A 383 3.72 -11.33 9.05
N LEU A 384 3.42 -10.14 8.60
CA LEU A 384 2.06 -9.65 8.45
C LEU A 384 1.60 -10.01 7.03
N ILE A 385 0.55 -10.80 6.93
CA ILE A 385 -0.01 -11.22 5.66
C ILE A 385 -1.47 -10.80 5.54
N LEU A 386 -1.89 -10.50 4.33
CA LEU A 386 -3.28 -10.26 3.98
C LEU A 386 -3.78 -11.41 3.13
N ALA A 387 -4.87 -12.04 3.57
CA ALA A 387 -5.59 -13.04 2.82
C ALA A 387 -6.92 -12.47 2.34
N SER A 388 -7.14 -12.37 1.03
CA SER A 388 -8.35 -11.78 0.46
C SER A 388 -8.72 -12.40 -0.89
N GLY A 389 -10.00 -12.29 -1.28
CA GLY A 389 -10.49 -12.79 -2.55
C GLY A 389 -11.95 -12.38 -2.77
N ASP A 390 -12.53 -12.83 -3.87
CA ASP A 390 -13.92 -12.52 -4.22
C ASP A 390 -14.93 -13.03 -3.18
N THR A 391 -14.68 -14.20 -2.60
CA THR A 391 -15.51 -14.81 -1.56
C THR A 391 -14.92 -14.69 -0.15
N ALA A 392 -13.78 -14.02 0.00
CA ALA A 392 -13.08 -13.76 1.26
C ALA A 392 -12.83 -12.26 1.43
N PRO A 393 -13.62 -11.52 2.24
CA PRO A 393 -13.59 -10.07 2.32
C PRO A 393 -12.27 -9.44 2.73
N GLY A 394 -11.33 -10.25 3.19
CA GLY A 394 -10.00 -9.86 3.62
C GLY A 394 -9.81 -10.00 5.12
N THR A 395 -8.68 -10.59 5.50
CA THR A 395 -8.27 -10.77 6.90
C THR A 395 -6.77 -10.65 6.99
N PHE A 396 -6.30 -9.88 7.97
CA PHE A 396 -4.89 -9.81 8.31
C PHE A 396 -4.53 -10.94 9.28
N TYR A 397 -3.40 -11.58 9.00
CA TYR A 397 -2.82 -12.62 9.84
C TYR A 397 -1.37 -12.28 10.18
N LYS A 398 -0.95 -12.69 11.37
CA LYS A 398 0.46 -12.78 11.75
C LYS A 398 0.94 -14.21 11.59
N TYR A 399 1.99 -14.41 10.83
CA TYR A 399 2.66 -15.70 10.68
C TYR A 399 4.03 -15.67 11.34
N SER A 400 4.29 -16.64 12.22
CA SER A 400 5.59 -16.85 12.83
C SER A 400 6.35 -17.95 12.07
N ARG A 401 7.51 -17.64 11.51
CA ARG A 401 8.38 -18.61 10.83
C ARG A 401 8.95 -19.64 11.80
N ALA A 402 9.36 -19.18 13.00
CA ALA A 402 9.99 -20.03 14.00
C ALA A 402 9.04 -21.13 14.49
N THR A 403 7.80 -20.78 14.81
CA THR A 403 6.79 -21.73 15.32
C THR A 403 5.88 -22.28 14.23
N ARG A 404 5.95 -21.74 13.00
CA ARG A 404 5.06 -22.06 11.87
C ARG A 404 3.57 -21.89 12.21
N THR A 405 3.26 -20.92 13.06
CA THR A 405 1.89 -20.63 13.48
C THR A 405 1.33 -19.45 12.71
N LEU A 406 0.06 -19.55 12.34
CA LEU A 406 -0.73 -18.50 11.71
C LEU A 406 -1.81 -18.06 12.70
N LYS A 407 -1.80 -16.78 13.10
CA LYS A 407 -2.76 -16.18 14.02
C LYS A 407 -3.52 -15.07 13.32
N GLU A 408 -4.83 -15.10 13.38
CA GLU A 408 -5.67 -14.01 12.90
C GLU A 408 -5.43 -12.74 13.73
N VAL A 409 -5.29 -11.61 13.06
CA VAL A 409 -5.14 -10.29 13.69
C VAL A 409 -6.45 -9.53 13.63
N ALA A 410 -6.97 -9.28 12.41
CA ALA A 410 -8.22 -8.56 12.24
C ALA A 410 -8.83 -8.79 10.85
N PRO A 411 -10.18 -8.92 10.74
CA PRO A 411 -10.88 -8.90 9.47
C PRO A 411 -10.95 -7.47 8.92
N ILE A 412 -10.91 -7.33 7.58
CA ILE A 412 -11.09 -6.03 6.92
C ILE A 412 -12.56 -5.60 6.95
N ARG A 413 -13.48 -6.53 6.74
CA ARG A 413 -14.94 -6.28 6.68
C ARG A 413 -15.70 -7.29 7.52
N PRO A 414 -15.72 -7.15 8.86
CA PRO A 414 -16.40 -8.09 9.76
C PRO A 414 -17.91 -8.18 9.48
N GLU A 415 -18.53 -7.13 8.93
CA GLU A 415 -19.96 -7.12 8.58
C GLU A 415 -20.32 -8.14 7.48
N LEU A 416 -19.34 -8.60 6.73
CA LEU A 416 -19.51 -9.62 5.70
C LEU A 416 -19.18 -11.03 6.20
N ASP A 417 -18.77 -11.18 7.46
CA ASP A 417 -18.51 -12.50 8.02
C ASP A 417 -19.80 -13.34 8.06
N GLY A 418 -19.67 -14.62 7.66
CA GLY A 418 -20.81 -15.53 7.54
C GLY A 418 -21.71 -15.29 6.33
N LYS A 419 -21.56 -14.21 5.56
CA LYS A 419 -22.33 -14.01 4.34
C LYS A 419 -21.80 -14.86 3.18
N ILE A 420 -22.70 -15.33 2.34
CA ILE A 420 -22.36 -16.04 1.10
C ILE A 420 -22.07 -14.99 0.04
N LEU A 421 -20.82 -14.87 -0.34
CA LEU A 421 -20.39 -13.95 -1.37
C LEU A 421 -20.33 -14.65 -2.73
N ALA A 422 -20.61 -13.88 -3.78
CA ALA A 422 -20.57 -14.37 -5.15
C ALA A 422 -19.13 -14.49 -5.66
N SER A 423 -18.83 -15.59 -6.34
CA SER A 423 -17.56 -15.74 -7.05
C SER A 423 -17.55 -14.90 -8.32
N VAL A 424 -16.38 -14.35 -8.64
CA VAL A 424 -16.11 -13.59 -9.86
C VAL A 424 -15.45 -14.50 -10.88
N LYS A 425 -16.04 -14.64 -12.07
CA LYS A 425 -15.53 -15.48 -13.15
C LYS A 425 -15.02 -14.62 -14.30
N PRO A 426 -13.78 -14.85 -14.78
CA PRO A 426 -13.33 -14.20 -16.01
C PRO A 426 -14.09 -14.77 -17.20
N ILE A 427 -14.53 -13.90 -18.10
CA ILE A 427 -15.19 -14.23 -19.34
C ILE A 427 -14.63 -13.39 -20.48
N THR A 428 -14.86 -13.83 -21.72
CA THR A 428 -14.59 -13.01 -22.90
C THR A 428 -15.92 -12.69 -23.58
N VAL A 429 -16.19 -11.40 -23.76
CA VAL A 429 -17.40 -10.92 -24.44
C VAL A 429 -16.99 -10.50 -25.86
N PRO A 430 -17.62 -11.08 -26.92
CA PRO A 430 -17.31 -10.66 -28.27
C PRO A 430 -17.86 -9.24 -28.55
N ALA A 431 -17.02 -8.37 -29.06
CA ALA A 431 -17.44 -7.07 -29.60
C ALA A 431 -18.05 -7.23 -30.99
N PRO A 432 -18.82 -6.23 -31.51
CA PRO A 432 -19.40 -6.30 -32.84
C PRO A 432 -18.40 -6.48 -33.98
N ASP A 433 -17.16 -6.04 -33.80
CA ASP A 433 -16.05 -6.21 -34.74
C ASP A 433 -15.30 -7.55 -34.60
N GLY A 434 -15.79 -8.44 -33.72
CA GLY A 434 -15.19 -9.75 -33.47
C GLY A 434 -14.05 -9.75 -32.45
N VAL A 435 -13.65 -8.59 -31.91
CA VAL A 435 -12.62 -8.51 -30.88
C VAL A 435 -13.16 -9.05 -29.55
N GLY A 436 -12.42 -9.98 -28.94
CA GLY A 436 -12.74 -10.50 -27.61
C GLY A 436 -12.39 -9.51 -26.50
N ILE A 437 -13.39 -9.01 -25.77
CA ILE A 437 -13.22 -8.09 -24.64
C ILE A 437 -13.15 -8.90 -23.34
N PRO A 438 -12.03 -8.88 -22.60
CA PRO A 438 -11.97 -9.50 -21.29
C PRO A 438 -12.92 -8.81 -20.32
N ALA A 439 -13.71 -9.60 -19.60
CA ALA A 439 -14.71 -9.12 -18.66
C ALA A 439 -14.81 -10.05 -17.43
N TYR A 440 -15.50 -9.59 -16.41
CA TYR A 440 -15.80 -10.40 -15.23
C TYR A 440 -17.31 -10.57 -15.07
N LEU A 441 -17.73 -11.81 -14.83
CA LEU A 441 -19.12 -12.15 -14.55
C LEU A 441 -19.28 -12.49 -13.06
N THR A 442 -20.19 -11.78 -12.40
CA THR A 442 -20.59 -12.08 -11.03
C THR A 442 -22.08 -12.44 -11.05
N LEU A 443 -22.40 -13.65 -10.62
CA LEU A 443 -23.79 -14.11 -10.52
C LEU A 443 -24.21 -14.21 -9.05
N PRO A 444 -25.43 -13.86 -8.69
CA PRO A 444 -25.94 -14.04 -7.35
C PRO A 444 -25.78 -15.51 -6.89
N PRO A 445 -25.36 -15.74 -5.64
CA PRO A 445 -25.28 -17.10 -5.10
C PRO A 445 -26.62 -17.85 -5.24
N GLY A 446 -26.58 -19.10 -5.68
CA GLY A 446 -27.80 -19.92 -5.87
C GLY A 446 -28.61 -19.62 -7.12
N SER A 447 -28.19 -18.68 -7.99
CA SER A 447 -28.92 -18.33 -9.22
C SER A 447 -29.00 -19.44 -10.28
N GLY A 448 -28.26 -20.53 -10.12
CA GLY A 448 -28.23 -21.66 -11.08
C GLY A 448 -27.77 -21.27 -12.50
N GLY A 449 -27.13 -20.13 -12.67
CA GLY A 449 -26.68 -19.63 -13.97
C GLY A 449 -27.81 -19.06 -14.84
N LYS A 450 -29.02 -18.89 -14.32
CA LYS A 450 -30.10 -18.24 -15.05
C LYS A 450 -29.76 -16.77 -15.26
N ILE A 451 -29.89 -16.32 -16.51
CA ILE A 451 -29.58 -14.97 -16.92
C ILE A 451 -30.62 -14.02 -16.32
N PHE A 452 -30.21 -13.27 -15.29
CA PHE A 452 -30.90 -12.03 -14.92
C PHE A 452 -30.51 -10.97 -15.96
N ARG A 453 -31.40 -10.01 -16.24
CA ARG A 453 -31.04 -8.87 -17.08
C ARG A 453 -29.78 -8.24 -16.47
N PRO A 454 -28.65 -8.20 -17.17
CA PRO A 454 -27.44 -7.58 -16.63
C PRO A 454 -27.74 -6.09 -16.41
N SER A 455 -27.59 -5.61 -15.18
CA SER A 455 -27.46 -4.19 -14.96
C SER A 455 -26.12 -3.79 -15.58
N SER A 456 -26.17 -2.95 -16.63
CA SER A 456 -24.96 -2.43 -17.27
C SER A 456 -24.15 -1.64 -16.23
N CYS A 457 -23.04 -2.21 -15.80
CA CYS A 457 -22.08 -1.47 -14.98
C CYS A 457 -21.20 -0.66 -15.93
N PRO A 458 -21.11 0.67 -15.82
CA PRO A 458 -20.24 1.44 -16.71
C PRO A 458 -18.79 1.04 -16.55
N THR A 459 -18.03 1.11 -17.62
CA THR A 459 -16.62 0.68 -17.79
C THR A 459 -15.63 1.15 -16.69
N ALA A 460 -15.98 2.18 -15.92
CA ALA A 460 -15.21 2.66 -14.77
C ALA A 460 -15.11 1.63 -13.61
N ALA A 461 -16.07 0.71 -13.49
CA ALA A 461 -16.04 -0.35 -12.48
C ALA A 461 -15.04 -1.48 -12.80
N LEU A 462 -14.77 -1.71 -14.08
CA LEU A 462 -13.80 -2.73 -14.53
C LEU A 462 -12.35 -2.37 -14.14
N ARG A 463 -11.97 -1.09 -14.19
CA ARG A 463 -10.64 -0.64 -13.72
C ARG A 463 -10.45 -0.78 -12.21
N ARG A 464 -11.51 -0.70 -11.41
CA ARG A 464 -11.44 -0.88 -9.95
C ARG A 464 -11.41 -2.34 -9.51
N ALA A 465 -12.05 -3.24 -10.23
CA ALA A 465 -12.06 -4.66 -9.89
C ALA A 465 -10.66 -5.31 -10.04
N THR A 466 -9.87 -4.91 -11.03
CA THR A 466 -8.49 -5.37 -11.21
C THR A 466 -7.52 -4.78 -10.18
N ASN A 467 -7.85 -3.64 -9.59
CA ASN A 467 -7.03 -2.98 -8.56
C ASN A 467 -7.48 -3.26 -7.11
N GLY A 468 -8.66 -3.84 -6.92
CA GLY A 468 -9.25 -4.04 -5.58
C GLY A 468 -8.57 -5.08 -4.69
N ALA A 469 -7.65 -5.87 -5.23
CA ALA A 469 -6.94 -6.92 -4.49
C ALA A 469 -5.46 -6.61 -4.19
N SER A 470 -4.98 -5.41 -4.48
CA SER A 470 -3.56 -5.09 -4.26
C SER A 470 -3.31 -3.67 -3.78
N THR A 471 -3.65 -3.38 -2.55
CA THR A 471 -3.13 -2.21 -1.84
C THR A 471 -1.83 -2.56 -1.10
N GLY A 472 -0.89 -3.19 -1.78
CA GLY A 472 0.40 -3.60 -1.20
C GLY A 472 1.59 -2.75 -1.60
N SER A 473 1.43 -1.67 -2.39
CA SER A 473 2.57 -0.81 -2.69
C SER A 473 2.25 0.65 -2.39
N ARG A 474 2.85 1.17 -1.35
CA ARG A 474 2.73 2.55 -0.87
C ARG A 474 3.23 3.62 -1.83
N ASN A 475 3.81 3.25 -2.97
CA ASN A 475 4.54 4.17 -3.85
C ASN A 475 4.04 4.26 -5.30
N SER A 476 2.95 3.60 -5.73
CA SER A 476 2.56 3.62 -7.14
C SER A 476 1.47 4.64 -7.54
N TRP A 477 0.93 5.44 -6.61
CA TRP A 477 -0.23 6.32 -6.87
C TRP A 477 0.12 7.76 -7.28
N ARG A 478 1.41 8.10 -7.45
CA ARG A 478 1.80 9.50 -7.66
C ARG A 478 1.78 10.01 -9.10
N HIS A 479 1.64 9.18 -10.11
CA HIS A 479 1.75 9.63 -11.51
C HIS A 479 0.45 9.65 -12.34
N GLU A 480 -0.69 9.19 -11.80
CA GLU A 480 -1.96 9.23 -12.56
C GLU A 480 -2.93 10.35 -12.16
N ALA A 481 -2.62 11.18 -11.17
CA ALA A 481 -3.50 12.25 -10.71
C ALA A 481 -3.21 13.64 -11.32
N MET A 482 -2.36 13.73 -12.35
CA MET A 482 -2.16 14.96 -13.12
C MET A 482 -2.57 14.76 -14.59
N ARG A 483 -3.85 14.60 -14.83
CA ARG A 483 -4.53 14.92 -16.08
C ARG A 483 -5.93 15.45 -15.79
#